data_2defacca64c9ad51966b956910f2add4
#
_entry.id   2defacca64c9ad51966b956910f2add4
#
_cell.length_a   1.000
_cell.length_b   1.000
_cell.length_c   1.000
_cell.angle_alpha   90.00
_cell.angle_beta   90.00
_cell.angle_gamma   90.00
#
_symmetry.space_group_name_H-M   'P 1'
#
loop_
_entity.id
_entity.type
_entity.pdbx_description
1 polymer ?
#
loop_
_entity_poly.entity_id
_entity_poly.type
_entity_poly.pdbx_seq_one_letter_code
_entity_poly.pdbx_strand_id
1 'polypeptide(L)'
;MAAGRLAAERPHRYVGAVGVVRTGAVLAGVSIGLIVLTSASPWAFAGALGWGVGICWVFPAALSATGSAATPSAVAAMTAVGYSASIFGPLAIGGLAHATGLGAALLILLPLTFVVAILAPVLAGAAPAAPE
;
A
#
# COMPACT_ATOMS: atom_id res chain seq x y z
N MET A 1 -11.31 -10.13 17.04
CA MET A 1 -11.73 -9.37 15.84
C MET A 1 -12.09 -7.91 16.10
N ALA A 2 -12.55 -7.52 17.29
CA ALA A 2 -12.86 -6.11 17.61
C ALA A 2 -11.62 -5.20 17.72
N ALA A 3 -10.50 -5.69 18.27
CA ALA A 3 -9.28 -4.90 18.44
C ALA A 3 -8.65 -4.45 17.11
N GLY A 4 -8.74 -5.26 16.06
CA GLY A 4 -8.24 -4.90 14.73
C GLY A 4 -9.08 -3.79 14.07
N ARG A 5 -10.39 -3.75 14.32
CA ARG A 5 -11.27 -2.68 13.83
C ARG A 5 -11.01 -1.36 14.53
N LEU A 6 -10.85 -1.37 15.85
CA LEU A 6 -10.55 -0.16 16.64
C LEU A 6 -9.17 0.42 16.29
N ALA A 7 -8.19 -0.43 15.97
CA ALA A 7 -6.89 0.03 15.49
C ALA A 7 -6.97 0.65 14.08
N ALA A 8 -7.90 0.16 13.24
CA ALA A 8 -8.14 0.67 11.89
C ALA A 8 -8.87 2.02 11.87
N GLU A 9 -9.79 2.25 12.79
CA GLU A 9 -10.63 3.46 12.79
C GLU A 9 -9.91 4.73 13.28
N ARG A 10 -8.91 4.60 14.15
CA ARG A 10 -8.22 5.75 14.73
C ARG A 10 -7.42 6.62 13.72
N PRO A 11 -6.59 6.08 12.82
CA PRO A 11 -5.86 6.91 11.86
C PRO A 11 -6.78 7.56 10.81
N HIS A 12 -7.88 6.89 10.41
CA HIS A 12 -8.82 7.45 9.43
C HIS A 12 -9.53 8.74 9.89
N ARG A 13 -9.76 8.88 11.20
CA ARG A 13 -10.47 10.03 11.77
C ARG A 13 -9.65 11.32 11.77
N TYR A 14 -8.31 11.21 11.86
CA TYR A 14 -7.42 12.36 11.99
C TYR A 14 -6.69 12.76 10.70
N VAL A 15 -6.48 11.82 9.78
CA VAL A 15 -5.57 12.03 8.64
C VAL A 15 -6.28 11.87 7.29
N GLY A 16 -7.50 11.33 7.27
CA GLY A 16 -8.25 11.02 6.04
C GLY A 16 -7.60 9.90 5.20
N ALA A 17 -8.32 9.42 4.18
CA ALA A 17 -7.85 8.32 3.32
C ALA A 17 -6.53 8.68 2.59
N VAL A 18 -6.40 9.92 2.14
CA VAL A 18 -5.19 10.42 1.45
C VAL A 18 -3.97 10.34 2.34
N GLY A 19 -4.10 10.79 3.59
CA GLY A 19 -2.98 10.78 4.53
C GLY A 19 -2.58 9.37 4.92
N VAL A 20 -3.52 8.46 5.10
CA VAL A 20 -3.24 7.04 5.39
C VAL A 20 -2.51 6.38 4.23
N VAL A 21 -2.95 6.60 2.99
CA VAL A 21 -2.30 6.04 1.80
C VAL A 21 -0.90 6.64 1.63
N ARG A 22 -0.74 7.94 1.82
CA ARG A 22 0.54 8.62 1.67
C ARG A 22 1.56 8.20 2.73
N THR A 23 1.16 8.15 4.00
CA THR A 23 2.03 7.68 5.08
C THR A 23 2.38 6.21 4.94
N GLY A 24 1.42 5.36 4.55
CA GLY A 24 1.65 3.96 4.26
C GLY A 24 2.64 3.74 3.11
N ALA A 25 2.49 4.49 2.01
CA ALA A 25 3.40 4.40 0.87
C ALA A 25 4.83 4.88 1.21
N VAL A 26 4.96 5.97 1.98
CA VAL A 26 6.27 6.47 2.46
C VAL A 26 6.92 5.44 3.39
N LEU A 27 6.17 4.90 4.34
CA LEU A 27 6.67 3.87 5.25
C LEU A 27 7.12 2.63 4.48
N ALA A 28 6.34 2.18 3.50
CA ALA A 28 6.70 1.06 2.64
C ALA A 28 7.99 1.34 1.84
N GLY A 29 8.14 2.53 1.27
CA GLY A 29 9.34 2.93 0.54
C GLY A 29 10.60 2.95 1.42
N VAL A 30 10.52 3.57 2.59
CA VAL A 30 11.62 3.59 3.58
C VAL A 30 11.99 2.17 4.01
N SER A 31 10.98 1.32 4.24
CA SER A 31 11.17 -0.07 4.64
C SER A 31 11.87 -0.91 3.56
N ILE A 32 11.52 -0.72 2.29
CA ILE A 32 12.22 -1.37 1.16
C ILE A 32 13.68 -0.91 1.12
N GLY A 33 13.94 0.39 1.27
CA GLY A 33 15.29 0.92 1.35
C GLY A 33 16.10 0.27 2.47
N LEU A 34 15.50 0.11 3.66
CA LEU A 34 16.12 -0.56 4.79
C LEU A 34 16.44 -2.03 4.49
N ILE A 35 15.50 -2.77 3.89
CA ILE A 35 15.72 -4.18 3.51
C ILE A 35 16.91 -4.31 2.56
N VAL A 36 16.97 -3.46 1.53
CA VAL A 36 18.03 -3.53 0.52
C VAL A 36 19.40 -3.19 1.11
N LEU A 37 19.45 -2.16 1.96
CA LEU A 37 20.70 -1.71 2.60
C LEU A 37 21.19 -2.67 3.68
N THR A 38 20.29 -3.44 4.32
CA THR A 38 20.61 -4.30 5.46
C THR A 38 20.37 -5.78 5.20
N SER A 39 20.43 -6.21 3.94
CA SER A 39 20.03 -7.54 3.46
C SER A 39 20.67 -8.75 4.18
N ALA A 40 21.78 -8.57 4.89
CA ALA A 40 22.46 -9.60 5.69
C ALA A 40 22.30 -9.41 7.21
N SER A 41 21.41 -8.53 7.68
CA SER A 41 21.28 -8.13 9.08
C SER A 41 19.87 -8.39 9.63
N PRO A 42 19.72 -8.58 10.96
CA PRO A 42 18.41 -8.62 11.62
C PRO A 42 17.50 -7.41 11.32
N TRP A 43 18.07 -6.28 10.94
CA TRP A 43 17.36 -5.08 10.53
C TRP A 43 16.51 -5.26 9.27
N ALA A 44 16.85 -6.24 8.43
CA ALA A 44 16.02 -6.59 7.28
C ALA A 44 14.62 -7.08 7.70
N PHE A 45 14.51 -7.78 8.84
CA PHE A 45 13.21 -8.19 9.39
C PHE A 45 12.39 -6.98 9.87
N ALA A 46 13.04 -5.99 10.50
CA ALA A 46 12.37 -4.75 10.88
C ALA A 46 11.85 -4.00 9.64
N GLY A 47 12.63 -3.95 8.57
CA GLY A 47 12.19 -3.43 7.27
C GLY A 47 11.00 -4.20 6.70
N ALA A 48 11.02 -5.53 6.73
CA ALA A 48 9.92 -6.35 6.25
C ALA A 48 8.62 -6.13 7.05
N LEU A 49 8.70 -6.01 8.37
CA LEU A 49 7.56 -5.66 9.22
C LEU A 49 7.03 -4.26 8.90
N GLY A 50 7.91 -3.27 8.78
CA GLY A 50 7.54 -1.90 8.42
C GLY A 50 6.85 -1.82 7.05
N TRP A 51 7.33 -2.58 6.07
CA TRP A 51 6.71 -2.69 4.76
C TRP A 51 5.31 -3.31 4.83
N GLY A 52 5.16 -4.43 5.57
CA GLY A 52 3.86 -5.06 5.80
C GLY A 52 2.85 -4.13 6.45
N VAL A 53 3.27 -3.39 7.49
CA VAL A 53 2.43 -2.38 8.16
C VAL A 53 2.09 -1.24 7.20
N GLY A 54 3.03 -0.74 6.40
CA GLY A 54 2.81 0.32 5.43
C GLY A 54 1.75 -0.05 4.39
N ILE A 55 1.78 -1.28 3.87
CA ILE A 55 0.87 -1.73 2.82
C ILE A 55 -0.50 -2.15 3.34
N CYS A 56 -0.59 -2.73 4.54
CA CYS A 56 -1.85 -3.31 5.03
C CYS A 56 -3.00 -2.29 5.13
N TRP A 57 -2.70 -1.00 5.23
CA TRP A 57 -3.69 0.09 5.32
C TRP A 57 -4.02 0.72 3.96
N VAL A 58 -3.11 0.62 2.99
CA VAL A 58 -3.26 1.28 1.68
C VAL A 58 -4.43 0.71 0.90
N PHE A 59 -4.53 -0.60 0.79
CA PHE A 59 -5.60 -1.24 0.01
C PHE A 59 -7.00 -1.04 0.60
N PRO A 60 -7.26 -1.26 1.91
CA PRO A 60 -8.55 -0.98 2.51
C PRO A 60 -8.94 0.51 2.42
N ALA A 61 -7.98 1.43 2.60
CA ALA A 61 -8.24 2.87 2.49
C ALA A 61 -8.63 3.27 1.06
N ALA A 62 -7.92 2.75 0.05
CA ALA A 62 -8.24 3.00 -1.34
C ALA A 62 -9.61 2.40 -1.73
N LEU A 63 -9.91 1.17 -1.28
CA LEU A 63 -11.17 0.50 -1.56
C LEU A 63 -12.36 1.23 -0.91
N SER A 64 -12.23 1.68 0.34
CA SER A 64 -13.30 2.43 1.01
C SER A 64 -13.54 3.80 0.38
N ALA A 65 -12.49 4.52 -0.05
CA ALA A 65 -12.62 5.78 -0.76
C ALA A 65 -13.33 5.59 -2.11
N THR A 66 -13.02 4.52 -2.84
CA THR A 66 -13.67 4.20 -4.11
C THR A 66 -15.12 3.76 -3.89
N GLY A 67 -15.39 2.94 -2.88
CA GLY A 67 -16.72 2.39 -2.60
C GLY A 67 -17.75 3.44 -2.22
N SER A 68 -17.35 4.59 -1.68
CA SER A 68 -18.24 5.69 -1.31
C SER A 68 -18.64 6.60 -2.49
N ALA A 69 -17.85 6.61 -3.56
CA ALA A 69 -18.02 7.57 -4.68
C ALA A 69 -18.26 6.89 -6.03
N ALA A 70 -18.02 5.58 -6.16
CA ALA A 70 -18.00 4.88 -7.43
C ALA A 70 -19.21 3.97 -7.65
N THR A 71 -19.48 3.67 -8.93
CA THR A 71 -20.47 2.66 -9.32
C THR A 71 -20.04 1.27 -8.88
N PRO A 72 -20.97 0.31 -8.68
CA PRO A 72 -20.65 -1.07 -8.33
C PRO A 72 -19.65 -1.72 -9.31
N SER A 73 -19.71 -1.35 -10.59
CA SER A 73 -18.77 -1.83 -11.62
C SER A 73 -17.34 -1.34 -11.40
N ALA A 74 -17.17 -0.10 -10.94
CA ALA A 74 -15.84 0.44 -10.63
C ALA A 74 -15.20 -0.24 -9.41
N VAL A 75 -16.00 -0.53 -8.37
CA VAL A 75 -15.55 -1.30 -7.21
C VAL A 75 -15.15 -2.72 -7.61
N ALA A 76 -15.94 -3.37 -8.46
CA ALA A 76 -15.64 -4.70 -8.98
C ALA A 76 -14.35 -4.72 -9.80
N ALA A 77 -14.16 -3.72 -10.68
CA ALA A 77 -12.93 -3.59 -11.48
C ALA A 77 -11.70 -3.37 -10.59
N MET A 78 -11.78 -2.48 -9.60
CA MET A 78 -10.68 -2.23 -8.66
C MET A 78 -10.31 -3.50 -7.86
N THR A 79 -11.33 -4.24 -7.42
CA THR A 79 -11.15 -5.50 -6.69
C THR A 79 -10.48 -6.54 -7.59
N ALA A 80 -10.92 -6.68 -8.84
CA ALA A 80 -10.33 -7.61 -9.81
C ALA A 80 -8.85 -7.27 -10.09
N VAL A 81 -8.52 -5.99 -10.27
CA VAL A 81 -7.13 -5.53 -10.43
C VAL A 81 -6.30 -5.85 -9.19
N GLY A 82 -6.83 -5.61 -7.98
CA GLY A 82 -6.15 -5.91 -6.73
C GLY A 82 -5.84 -7.39 -6.56
N TYR A 83 -6.80 -8.28 -6.84
CA TYR A 83 -6.57 -9.73 -6.81
C TYR A 83 -5.59 -10.18 -7.89
N SER A 84 -5.70 -9.66 -9.10
CA SER A 84 -4.73 -9.95 -10.17
C SER A 84 -3.31 -9.54 -9.76
N ALA A 85 -3.14 -8.35 -9.21
CA ALA A 85 -1.86 -7.88 -8.71
C ALA A 85 -1.31 -8.76 -7.57
N SER A 86 -2.17 -9.30 -6.71
CA SER A 86 -1.77 -10.21 -5.62
C SER A 86 -1.25 -11.55 -6.13
N ILE A 87 -1.73 -12.03 -7.27
CA ILE A 87 -1.28 -13.28 -7.89
C ILE A 87 -0.03 -13.04 -8.75
N PHE A 88 -0.09 -12.06 -9.62
CA PHE A 88 0.99 -11.80 -10.59
C PHE A 88 2.17 -11.03 -9.99
N GLY A 89 1.94 -10.22 -8.94
CA GLY A 89 2.98 -9.44 -8.27
C GLY A 89 4.14 -10.30 -7.77
N PRO A 90 3.89 -11.29 -6.88
CA PRO A 90 4.95 -12.17 -6.39
C PRO A 90 5.65 -12.95 -7.51
N LEU A 91 4.91 -13.37 -8.54
CA LEU A 91 5.47 -14.07 -9.69
C LEU A 91 6.43 -13.19 -10.50
N ALA A 92 6.04 -11.96 -10.76
CA ALA A 92 6.87 -10.98 -11.48
C ALA A 92 8.13 -10.63 -10.67
N ILE A 93 7.99 -10.35 -9.36
CA ILE A 93 9.12 -10.05 -8.48
C ILE A 93 10.04 -11.28 -8.33
N GLY A 94 9.48 -12.48 -8.19
CA GLY A 94 10.27 -13.72 -8.13
C GLY A 94 11.06 -14.00 -9.42
N GLY A 95 10.43 -13.82 -10.57
CA GLY A 95 11.10 -13.95 -11.87
C GLY A 95 12.23 -12.93 -12.05
N LEU A 96 11.98 -11.68 -11.66
CA LEU A 96 12.99 -10.62 -11.71
C LEU A 96 14.13 -10.89 -10.72
N ALA A 97 13.82 -11.32 -9.51
CA ALA A 97 14.80 -11.68 -8.49
C ALA A 97 15.71 -12.85 -8.92
N HIS A 98 15.16 -13.79 -9.69
CA HIS A 98 15.97 -14.88 -10.28
C HIS A 98 16.96 -14.36 -11.31
N ALA A 99 16.61 -13.35 -12.09
CA ALA A 99 17.46 -12.79 -13.13
C ALA A 99 18.47 -11.76 -12.63
N THR A 100 18.10 -10.91 -11.65
CA THR A 100 18.88 -9.73 -11.25
C THR A 100 19.29 -9.73 -9.77
N GLY A 101 18.80 -10.69 -9.01
CA GLY A 101 18.96 -10.74 -7.55
C GLY A 101 17.82 -10.03 -6.81
N LEU A 102 17.58 -10.49 -5.57
CA LEU A 102 16.44 -10.02 -4.76
C LEU A 102 16.50 -8.52 -4.46
N GLY A 103 17.69 -7.99 -4.16
CA GLY A 103 17.86 -6.56 -3.87
C GLY A 103 17.47 -5.66 -5.05
N ALA A 104 17.91 -6.00 -6.25
CA ALA A 104 17.57 -5.25 -7.46
C ALA A 104 16.07 -5.36 -7.79
N ALA A 105 15.48 -6.54 -7.59
CA ALA A 105 14.05 -6.74 -7.79
C ALA A 105 13.20 -5.90 -6.81
N LEU A 106 13.62 -5.80 -5.56
CA LEU A 106 12.94 -4.97 -4.56
C LEU A 106 13.08 -3.47 -4.84
N LEU A 107 14.21 -3.02 -5.43
CA LEU A 107 14.40 -1.62 -5.79
C LEU A 107 13.36 -1.11 -6.79
N ILE A 108 12.81 -1.98 -7.65
CA ILE A 108 11.74 -1.62 -8.59
C ILE A 108 10.44 -1.23 -7.85
N LEU A 109 10.23 -1.70 -6.64
CA LEU A 109 9.07 -1.30 -5.84
C LEU A 109 9.17 0.13 -5.31
N LEU A 110 10.38 0.71 -5.19
CA LEU A 110 10.56 2.08 -4.71
C LEU A 110 9.86 3.12 -5.59
N PRO A 111 10.07 3.18 -6.91
CA PRO A 111 9.33 4.12 -7.76
C PRO A 111 7.83 3.85 -7.72
N LEU A 112 7.39 2.60 -7.55
CA LEU A 112 5.98 2.28 -7.45
C LEU A 112 5.35 2.84 -6.16
N THR A 113 6.01 2.72 -5.00
CA THR A 113 5.54 3.34 -3.75
C THR A 113 5.50 4.86 -3.86
N PHE A 114 6.46 5.46 -4.57
CA PHE A 114 6.50 6.89 -4.81
C PHE A 114 5.32 7.36 -5.70
N VAL A 115 5.02 6.62 -6.77
CA VAL A 115 3.84 6.87 -7.62
C VAL A 115 2.55 6.79 -6.80
N VAL A 116 2.39 5.79 -5.93
CA VAL A 116 1.24 5.67 -5.04
C VAL A 116 1.13 6.88 -4.10
N ALA A 117 2.25 7.35 -3.53
CA ALA A 117 2.27 8.52 -2.65
C ALA A 117 1.88 9.81 -3.39
N ILE A 118 2.29 9.97 -4.66
CA ILE A 118 1.92 11.12 -5.51
C ILE A 118 0.44 11.06 -5.91
N LEU A 119 -0.06 9.88 -6.25
CA LEU A 119 -1.45 9.69 -6.67
C LEU A 119 -2.45 9.68 -5.50
N ALA A 120 -1.99 9.58 -4.25
CA ALA A 120 -2.86 9.58 -3.07
C ALA A 120 -3.88 10.74 -3.03
N PRO A 121 -3.58 11.99 -3.47
CA PRO A 121 -4.56 13.09 -3.49
C PRO A 121 -5.76 12.84 -4.40
N VAL A 122 -5.65 11.97 -5.40
CA VAL A 122 -6.79 11.60 -6.26
C VAL A 122 -7.94 11.01 -5.44
N LEU A 123 -7.63 10.35 -4.33
CA LEU A 123 -8.62 9.81 -3.40
C LEU A 123 -9.40 10.90 -2.64
N ALA A 124 -8.87 12.13 -2.55
CA ALA A 124 -9.56 13.24 -1.91
C ALA A 124 -10.81 13.69 -2.70
N GLY A 125 -10.73 13.61 -4.02
CA GLY A 125 -11.88 13.95 -4.90
C GLY A 125 -12.97 12.88 -4.91
N ALA A 126 -12.70 11.70 -4.38
CA ALA A 126 -13.64 10.59 -4.27
C ALA A 126 -14.35 10.50 -2.90
N ALA A 127 -13.91 11.28 -1.91
CA ALA A 127 -14.55 11.30 -0.60
C ALA A 127 -15.90 12.06 -0.68
N PRO A 128 -17.02 11.50 -0.17
CA PRO A 128 -18.29 12.24 -0.08
C PRO A 128 -18.08 13.44 0.84
N ALA A 129 -18.71 14.58 0.47
CA ALA A 129 -18.79 15.73 1.34
C ALA A 129 -19.43 15.29 2.67
N ALA A 130 -18.77 15.62 3.80
CA ALA A 130 -19.34 15.36 5.11
C ALA A 130 -20.75 15.98 5.18
N PRO A 131 -21.77 15.27 5.66
CA PRO A 131 -23.06 15.89 5.93
C PRO A 131 -22.86 16.95 7.03
N GLU A 132 -23.27 18.18 6.74
CA GLU A 132 -23.35 19.26 7.71
C GLU A 132 -24.34 18.96 8.83
#